data_0d84cee56b4bf716014be72a2b963efe
#
_entry.id   0d84cee56b4bf716014be72a2b963efe
#
_cell.length_a   1.000
_cell.length_b   1.000
_cell.length_c   1.000
_cell.angle_alpha   90.00
_cell.angle_beta   90.00
_cell.angle_gamma   90.00
#
_symmetry.space_group_name_H-M   'P 1'
#
loop_
_entity.id
_entity.type
_entity.pdbx_description
1 polymer ?
#
loop_
_entity_poly.entity_id
_entity_poly.type
_entity_poly.pdbx_seq_one_letter_code
_entity_poly.pdbx_strand_id
1 'polypeptide(L)'
;MANCDTYARIKPVRHAPYGLLKPMQVPVTGWSSVSMDFITGLPKSGPQQHGAIIVIVDHLTKMAHYIPTHESVTSEGTARLYFDNIFRLHGLPDSLVSDRCTQFTSGFSRALCKLVGITQNLPTSFHPQTDGQTARVNAILEQYLDGYINYQ
;
A
#
# COMPACT_ATOMS: atom_id res chain seq x y z
N MET A 1 -31.66 9.97 -15.24
CA MET A 1 -30.52 10.30 -14.36
C MET A 1 -29.54 11.12 -15.15
N ALA A 2 -29.36 12.39 -14.76
CA ALA A 2 -28.61 13.37 -15.51
C ALA A 2 -27.11 12.99 -15.60
N ASN A 3 -26.55 13.09 -16.80
CA ASN A 3 -25.14 12.98 -17.05
C ASN A 3 -24.40 14.07 -16.26
N CYS A 4 -23.72 13.68 -15.17
CA CYS A 4 -22.81 14.58 -14.51
C CYS A 4 -21.53 14.66 -15.37
N ASP A 5 -21.34 15.79 -16.04
CA ASP A 5 -20.22 16.04 -16.95
C ASP A 5 -18.86 15.90 -16.25
N THR A 6 -18.81 16.26 -14.98
CA THR A 6 -17.66 16.09 -14.09
C THR A 6 -17.31 14.63 -13.87
N TYR A 7 -18.30 13.77 -13.64
CA TYR A 7 -18.11 12.32 -13.46
C TYR A 7 -17.64 11.64 -14.75
N ALA A 8 -18.14 12.09 -15.91
CA ALA A 8 -17.73 11.56 -17.21
C ALA A 8 -16.28 11.89 -17.57
N ARG A 9 -15.75 13.02 -17.09
CA ARG A 9 -14.35 13.44 -17.31
C ARG A 9 -13.34 12.77 -16.37
N ILE A 10 -13.79 12.38 -15.17
CA ILE A 10 -12.94 11.75 -14.13
C ILE A 10 -12.91 10.22 -14.29
N LYS A 11 -13.86 9.63 -15.02
CA LYS A 11 -13.96 8.18 -15.17
C LYS A 11 -12.78 7.62 -15.95
N PRO A 12 -11.90 6.80 -15.34
CA PRO A 12 -10.77 6.21 -16.05
C PRO A 12 -11.26 5.33 -17.19
N VAL A 13 -10.68 5.48 -18.38
CA VAL A 13 -10.96 4.63 -19.53
C VAL A 13 -10.45 3.23 -19.22
N ARG A 14 -11.36 2.26 -19.11
CA ARG A 14 -11.01 0.85 -18.89
C ARG A 14 -10.57 0.24 -20.21
N HIS A 15 -9.27 0.27 -20.47
CA HIS A 15 -8.68 -0.52 -21.53
C HIS A 15 -8.63 -1.99 -21.17
N ALA A 16 -8.81 -2.86 -22.17
CA ALA A 16 -8.58 -4.30 -21.99
C ALA A 16 -7.12 -4.54 -21.56
N PRO A 17 -6.86 -5.50 -20.66
CA PRO A 17 -5.51 -5.77 -20.17
C PRO A 17 -4.60 -6.21 -21.31
N TYR A 18 -3.43 -5.55 -21.41
CA TYR A 18 -2.38 -5.93 -22.36
C TYR A 18 -1.60 -7.11 -21.77
N GLY A 19 -1.64 -8.25 -22.48
CA GLY A 19 -0.82 -9.44 -22.23
C GLY A 19 -1.39 -10.45 -21.24
N LEU A 20 -0.83 -11.66 -21.30
CA LEU A 20 -1.13 -12.74 -20.36
C LEU A 20 -0.52 -12.39 -18.99
N LEU A 21 -1.35 -12.03 -18.05
CA LEU A 21 -0.95 -11.88 -16.65
C LEU A 21 -0.53 -13.26 -16.13
N LYS A 22 0.72 -13.37 -15.65
CA LYS A 22 1.16 -14.57 -14.96
C LYS A 22 0.37 -14.61 -13.63
N PRO A 23 -0.47 -15.64 -13.40
CA PRO A 23 -1.25 -15.68 -12.17
C PRO A 23 -0.32 -15.72 -10.98
N MET A 24 -0.49 -14.80 -10.03
CA MET A 24 0.19 -14.86 -8.74
C MET A 24 -0.39 -16.03 -7.95
N GLN A 25 0.47 -16.71 -7.18
CA GLN A 25 0.00 -17.77 -6.29
C GLN A 25 -0.98 -17.16 -5.28
N VAL A 26 -2.17 -17.78 -5.17
CA VAL A 26 -3.16 -17.34 -4.19
C VAL A 26 -2.66 -17.73 -2.80
N PRO A 27 -2.53 -16.79 -1.86
CA PRO A 27 -2.13 -17.11 -0.48
C PRO A 27 -3.16 -18.05 0.16
N VAL A 28 -2.69 -18.97 1.00
CA VAL A 28 -3.55 -19.93 1.72
C VAL A 28 -4.06 -19.33 3.04
N THR A 29 -3.28 -18.44 3.64
CA THR A 29 -3.57 -17.77 4.91
C THR A 29 -3.66 -16.27 4.74
N GLY A 30 -4.58 -15.64 5.48
CA GLY A 30 -4.67 -14.18 5.52
C GLY A 30 -3.39 -13.55 6.06
N TRP A 31 -3.00 -12.42 5.48
CA TRP A 31 -1.81 -11.64 5.83
C TRP A 31 -0.46 -12.34 5.59
N SER A 32 -0.44 -13.51 4.93
CA SER A 32 0.80 -14.16 4.50
C SER A 32 1.42 -13.48 3.28
N SER A 33 0.60 -12.86 2.43
CA SER A 33 1.07 -12.11 1.26
C SER A 33 0.39 -10.76 1.22
N VAL A 34 1.19 -9.70 1.32
CA VAL A 34 0.70 -8.32 1.39
C VAL A 34 1.38 -7.43 0.35
N SER A 35 0.66 -6.41 -0.08
CA SER A 35 1.24 -5.31 -0.85
C SER A 35 1.27 -4.04 -0.02
N MET A 36 2.29 -3.23 -0.23
CA MET A 36 2.47 -1.94 0.42
C MET A 36 2.73 -0.86 -0.63
N ASP A 37 1.93 0.19 -0.57
CA ASP A 37 2.03 1.32 -1.47
C ASP A 37 1.89 2.66 -0.71
N PHE A 38 2.19 3.77 -1.38
CA PHE A 38 2.19 5.10 -0.78
C PHE A 38 1.39 6.07 -1.65
N ILE A 39 0.40 6.69 -1.05
CA ILE A 39 -0.30 7.84 -1.64
C ILE A 39 0.35 9.09 -1.07
N THR A 40 0.89 9.93 -1.93
CA THR A 40 1.61 11.15 -1.60
C THR A 40 0.94 12.37 -2.24
N GLY A 41 1.36 13.58 -1.86
CA GLY A 41 0.78 14.81 -2.43
C GLY A 41 -0.59 15.16 -1.85
N LEU A 42 -0.98 14.58 -0.72
CA LEU A 42 -2.25 14.89 -0.06
C LEU A 42 -2.14 16.24 0.69
N PRO A 43 -3.25 16.98 0.81
CA PRO A 43 -3.32 18.14 1.68
C PRO A 43 -2.93 17.77 3.11
N LYS A 44 -2.06 18.54 3.71
CA LYS A 44 -1.63 18.31 5.10
C LYS A 44 -2.82 18.40 6.04
N SER A 45 -3.06 17.34 6.80
CA SER A 45 -4.21 17.24 7.69
C SER A 45 -3.83 16.69 9.06
N GLY A 46 -4.73 16.94 10.03
CA GLY A 46 -4.56 16.53 11.40
C GLY A 46 -3.50 17.33 12.18
N PRO A 47 -3.39 17.09 13.51
CA PRO A 47 -2.42 17.78 14.37
C PRO A 47 -0.97 17.57 13.97
N GLN A 48 -0.67 16.42 13.36
CA GLN A 48 0.67 16.01 12.94
C GLN A 48 0.99 16.41 11.49
N GLN A 49 0.07 17.10 10.80
CA GLN A 49 0.28 17.58 9.42
C GLN A 49 0.72 16.48 8.45
N HIS A 50 0.05 15.32 8.47
CA HIS A 50 0.30 14.25 7.53
C HIS A 50 -0.10 14.65 6.11
N GLY A 51 0.78 14.40 5.13
CA GLY A 51 0.57 14.65 3.71
C GLY A 51 0.69 13.40 2.85
N ALA A 52 0.78 12.23 3.48
CA ALA A 52 0.86 10.94 2.81
C ALA A 52 0.14 9.84 3.60
N ILE A 53 -0.19 8.75 2.92
CA ILE A 53 -0.80 7.55 3.50
C ILE A 53 -0.02 6.34 3.02
N ILE A 54 0.32 5.43 3.96
CA ILE A 54 0.77 4.08 3.61
C ILE A 54 -0.48 3.21 3.49
N VAL A 55 -0.61 2.52 2.36
CA VAL A 55 -1.68 1.57 2.09
C VAL A 55 -1.10 0.17 2.13
N ILE A 56 -1.65 -0.71 2.97
CA ILE A 56 -1.22 -2.10 3.09
C ILE A 56 -2.43 -2.99 2.85
N VAL A 57 -2.35 -3.86 1.83
CA VAL A 57 -3.45 -4.71 1.39
C VAL A 57 -3.08 -6.18 1.49
N ASP A 58 -3.92 -6.96 2.15
CA ASP A 58 -3.82 -8.42 2.14
C ASP A 58 -4.32 -9.00 0.81
N HIS A 59 -3.50 -9.86 0.19
CA HIS A 59 -3.81 -10.44 -1.12
C HIS A 59 -4.95 -11.48 -1.07
N LEU A 60 -5.19 -12.13 0.08
CA LEU A 60 -6.26 -13.10 0.22
C LEU A 60 -7.60 -12.43 0.51
N THR A 61 -7.71 -11.71 1.61
CA THR A 61 -8.97 -11.14 2.10
C THR A 61 -9.35 -9.82 1.45
N LYS A 62 -8.39 -9.14 0.80
CA LYS A 62 -8.52 -7.77 0.24
C LYS A 62 -8.72 -6.70 1.32
N MET A 63 -8.52 -7.04 2.58
CA MET A 63 -8.53 -6.08 3.67
C MET A 63 -7.37 -5.10 3.50
N ALA A 64 -7.65 -3.83 3.69
CA ALA A 64 -6.67 -2.76 3.57
C ALA A 64 -6.54 -1.99 4.89
N HIS A 65 -5.31 -1.66 5.26
CA HIS A 65 -4.99 -0.71 6.31
C HIS A 65 -4.42 0.56 5.71
N TYR A 66 -4.88 1.70 6.23
CA TYR A 66 -4.45 3.04 5.83
C TYR A 66 -3.77 3.71 7.00
N ILE A 67 -2.49 4.02 6.86
CA ILE A 67 -1.67 4.58 7.96
C ILE A 67 -1.21 5.98 7.54
N PRO A 68 -1.71 7.05 8.18
CA PRO A 68 -1.24 8.41 7.92
C PRO A 68 0.26 8.55 8.19
N THR A 69 0.96 9.26 7.30
CA THR A 69 2.40 9.47 7.42
C THR A 69 2.83 10.76 6.73
N HIS A 70 4.15 11.00 6.70
CA HIS A 70 4.75 12.10 5.96
C HIS A 70 5.39 11.59 4.66
N GLU A 71 5.48 12.44 3.66
CA GLU A 71 6.16 12.10 2.40
C GLU A 71 7.65 11.75 2.60
N SER A 72 8.27 12.35 3.62
CA SER A 72 9.66 12.14 3.99
C SER A 72 9.90 10.89 4.86
N VAL A 73 8.90 10.00 5.02
CA VAL A 73 9.05 8.80 5.84
C VAL A 73 10.19 7.92 5.32
N THR A 74 11.09 7.54 6.23
CA THR A 74 12.22 6.65 5.92
C THR A 74 11.78 5.18 5.93
N SER A 75 12.64 4.28 5.43
CA SER A 75 12.41 2.84 5.51
C SER A 75 12.27 2.35 6.95
N GLU A 76 13.05 2.92 7.88
CA GLU A 76 12.95 2.61 9.31
C GLU A 76 11.65 3.12 9.92
N GLY A 77 11.25 4.35 9.56
CA GLY A 77 9.97 4.93 9.98
C GLY A 77 8.78 4.09 9.50
N THR A 78 8.83 3.65 8.25
CA THR A 78 7.82 2.75 7.66
C THR A 78 7.78 1.40 8.37
N ALA A 79 8.94 0.82 8.70
CA ALA A 79 9.02 -0.44 9.45
C ALA A 79 8.38 -0.31 10.85
N ARG A 80 8.57 0.83 11.51
CA ARG A 80 7.94 1.13 12.79
C ARG A 80 6.41 1.22 12.67
N LEU A 81 5.93 1.97 11.67
CA LEU A 81 4.49 2.09 11.40
C LEU A 81 3.87 0.72 11.06
N TYR A 82 4.56 -0.09 10.26
CA TYR A 82 4.14 -1.47 9.96
C TYR A 82 4.07 -2.33 11.23
N PHE A 83 5.12 -2.27 12.05
CA PHE A 83 5.19 -3.03 13.30
C PHE A 83 4.04 -2.67 14.25
N ASP A 84 3.78 -1.38 14.43
CA ASP A 84 2.78 -0.90 15.39
C ASP A 84 1.34 -1.15 14.93
N ASN A 85 1.06 -1.12 13.61
CA ASN A 85 -0.31 -1.18 13.08
C ASN A 85 -0.67 -2.52 12.44
N ILE A 86 0.31 -3.25 11.89
CA ILE A 86 0.07 -4.47 11.12
C ILE A 86 0.61 -5.70 11.84
N PHE A 87 1.90 -5.67 12.20
CA PHE A 87 2.56 -6.83 12.80
C PHE A 87 1.88 -7.26 14.11
N ARG A 88 1.46 -6.31 14.94
CA ARG A 88 0.77 -6.62 16.20
C ARG A 88 -0.58 -7.31 16.01
N LEU A 89 -1.22 -7.12 14.87
CA LEU A 89 -2.54 -7.68 14.55
C LEU A 89 -2.45 -8.97 13.76
N HIS A 90 -1.50 -9.07 12.83
CA HIS A 90 -1.49 -10.09 11.79
C HIS A 90 -0.18 -10.88 11.72
N GLY A 91 0.87 -10.44 12.41
CA GLY A 91 2.18 -11.08 12.35
C GLY A 91 3.02 -10.65 11.15
N LEU A 92 4.06 -11.47 10.84
CA LEU A 92 4.93 -11.26 9.69
C LEU A 92 4.36 -11.90 8.43
N PRO A 93 4.41 -11.22 7.30
CA PRO A 93 4.04 -11.80 6.02
C PRO A 93 5.18 -12.67 5.47
N ASP A 94 4.84 -13.71 4.71
CA ASP A 94 5.79 -14.52 3.95
C ASP A 94 6.27 -13.77 2.69
N SER A 95 5.43 -12.88 2.17
CA SER A 95 5.70 -12.10 0.96
C SER A 95 5.20 -10.67 1.12
N LEU A 96 6.05 -9.72 0.73
CA LEU A 96 5.68 -8.29 0.64
C LEU A 96 6.02 -7.78 -0.76
N VAL A 97 5.01 -7.21 -1.43
CA VAL A 97 5.15 -6.53 -2.72
C VAL A 97 5.12 -5.02 -2.49
N SER A 98 6.05 -4.28 -3.08
CA SER A 98 6.06 -2.81 -3.03
C SER A 98 6.65 -2.26 -4.34
N ASP A 99 6.14 -1.14 -4.79
CA ASP A 99 6.64 -0.41 -5.96
C ASP A 99 7.90 0.42 -5.66
N ARG A 100 8.24 0.56 -4.37
CA ARG A 100 9.44 1.30 -3.94
C ARG A 100 10.72 0.61 -4.40
N CYS A 101 11.78 1.40 -4.58
CA CYS A 101 13.07 0.90 -5.02
C CYS A 101 13.63 -0.18 -4.05
N THR A 102 14.47 -1.06 -4.57
CA THR A 102 15.08 -2.18 -3.82
C THR A 102 15.85 -1.73 -2.58
N GLN A 103 16.42 -0.52 -2.62
CA GLN A 103 17.15 0.06 -1.50
C GLN A 103 16.20 0.39 -0.32
N PHE A 104 15.01 0.92 -0.63
CA PHE A 104 13.99 1.19 0.39
C PHE A 104 13.47 -0.12 0.99
N THR A 105 13.10 -1.10 0.16
CA THR A 105 12.57 -2.40 0.62
C THR A 105 13.58 -3.18 1.44
N SER A 106 14.86 -3.12 1.10
CA SER A 106 15.95 -3.74 1.89
C SER A 106 16.16 -3.04 3.24
N GLY A 107 16.05 -1.71 3.27
CA GLY A 107 16.10 -0.93 4.52
C GLY A 107 14.92 -1.24 5.44
N PHE A 108 13.72 -1.28 4.87
CA PHE A 108 12.49 -1.66 5.57
C PHE A 108 12.59 -3.06 6.18
N SER A 109 12.99 -4.07 5.39
CA SER A 109 13.12 -5.45 5.86
C SER A 109 14.10 -5.58 7.03
N ARG A 110 15.27 -4.97 6.92
CA ARG A 110 16.28 -4.97 8.00
C ARG A 110 15.75 -4.30 9.28
N ALA A 111 15.08 -3.16 9.13
CA ALA A 111 14.52 -2.44 10.27
C ALA A 111 13.39 -3.24 10.93
N LEU A 112 12.53 -3.88 10.15
CA LEU A 112 11.45 -4.73 10.66
C LEU A 112 12.00 -5.96 11.39
N CYS A 113 13.01 -6.65 10.83
CA CYS A 113 13.69 -7.76 11.49
C CYS A 113 14.25 -7.34 12.86
N LYS A 114 14.89 -6.18 12.91
CA LYS A 114 15.44 -5.64 14.17
C LYS A 114 14.34 -5.36 15.20
N LEU A 115 13.21 -4.81 14.79
CA LEU A 115 12.08 -4.55 15.68
C LEU A 115 11.45 -5.84 16.24
N VAL A 116 11.40 -6.88 15.42
CA VAL A 116 10.84 -8.21 15.79
C VAL A 116 11.84 -9.05 16.57
N GLY A 117 13.13 -8.67 16.59
CA GLY A 117 14.18 -9.43 17.27
C GLY A 117 14.72 -10.64 16.47
N ILE A 118 14.53 -10.63 15.14
CA ILE A 118 15.02 -11.68 14.24
C ILE A 118 16.40 -11.28 13.72
N THR A 119 17.39 -12.17 13.94
CA THR A 119 18.80 -11.92 13.54
C THR A 119 19.09 -12.32 12.08
N GLN A 120 18.21 -13.06 11.44
CA GLN A 120 18.36 -13.49 10.05
C GLN A 120 17.49 -12.63 9.12
N ASN A 121 17.98 -12.43 7.87
CA ASN A 121 17.16 -11.82 6.84
C ASN A 121 15.85 -12.62 6.70
N LEU A 122 14.71 -11.92 6.76
CA LEU A 122 13.43 -12.54 6.48
C LEU A 122 13.50 -13.26 5.13
N PRO A 123 13.03 -14.52 5.03
CA PRO A 123 12.87 -15.20 3.75
C PRO A 123 11.73 -14.58 2.92
N THR A 124 11.37 -13.36 3.20
CA THR A 124 10.33 -12.62 2.52
C THR A 124 10.79 -12.34 1.09
N SER A 125 10.12 -12.93 0.15
CA SER A 125 10.31 -12.65 -1.28
C SER A 125 9.82 -11.22 -1.55
N PHE A 126 10.73 -10.24 -1.43
CA PHE A 126 10.46 -8.88 -1.87
C PHE A 126 10.53 -8.85 -3.40
N HIS A 127 9.38 -8.91 -4.04
CA HIS A 127 9.28 -8.73 -5.46
C HIS A 127 8.89 -7.29 -5.78
N PRO A 128 9.70 -6.55 -6.55
CA PRO A 128 9.27 -5.31 -7.16
C PRO A 128 8.32 -5.67 -8.31
N GLN A 129 7.05 -5.87 -8.01
CA GLN A 129 6.03 -6.06 -9.02
C GLN A 129 4.90 -5.07 -8.74
N THR A 130 4.49 -4.37 -9.79
CA THR A 130 3.28 -3.55 -9.75
C THR A 130 2.09 -4.49 -9.56
N ASP A 131 1.54 -4.50 -8.35
CA ASP A 131 0.34 -5.27 -8.07
C ASP A 131 -0.89 -4.46 -8.55
N GLY A 132 -1.53 -4.94 -9.61
CA GLY A 132 -2.75 -4.35 -10.14
C GLY A 132 -3.93 -4.33 -9.16
N GLN A 133 -3.84 -5.06 -8.05
CA GLN A 133 -4.86 -5.06 -6.99
C GLN A 133 -4.69 -3.84 -6.08
N THR A 134 -3.46 -3.54 -5.68
CA THR A 134 -3.13 -2.35 -4.89
C THR A 134 -3.42 -1.08 -5.68
N ALA A 135 -3.06 -1.05 -6.97
CA ALA A 135 -3.39 0.06 -7.86
C ALA A 135 -4.90 0.33 -7.92
N ARG A 136 -5.74 -0.71 -7.90
CA ARG A 136 -7.20 -0.56 -7.87
C ARG A 136 -7.69 -0.01 -6.52
N VAL A 137 -7.17 -0.48 -5.39
CA VAL A 137 -7.52 0.00 -4.05
C VAL A 137 -7.10 1.47 -3.92
N ASN A 138 -5.90 1.82 -4.36
CA ASN A 138 -5.40 3.20 -4.34
C ASN A 138 -6.27 4.12 -5.21
N ALA A 139 -6.62 3.71 -6.43
CA ALA A 139 -7.48 4.50 -7.32
C ALA A 139 -8.87 4.75 -6.71
N ILE A 140 -9.44 3.79 -5.99
CA ILE A 140 -10.72 3.97 -5.29
C ILE A 140 -10.55 4.96 -4.13
N LEU A 141 -9.47 4.84 -3.35
CA LEU A 141 -9.21 5.75 -2.24
C LEU A 141 -8.93 7.19 -2.74
N GLU A 142 -8.10 7.35 -3.77
CA GLU A 142 -7.84 8.65 -4.39
C GLU A 142 -9.13 9.29 -4.90
N GLN A 143 -9.96 8.54 -5.61
CA GLN A 143 -11.26 9.02 -6.08
C GLN A 143 -12.18 9.44 -4.93
N TYR A 144 -12.14 8.73 -3.81
CA TYR A 144 -12.91 9.07 -2.61
C TYR A 144 -12.38 10.36 -1.96
N LEU A 145 -11.06 10.48 -1.81
CA LEU A 145 -10.40 11.67 -1.25
C LEU A 145 -10.61 12.91 -2.12
N ASP A 146 -10.50 12.78 -3.45
CA ASP A 146 -10.77 13.87 -4.39
C ASP A 146 -12.20 14.39 -4.26
N GLY A 147 -13.16 13.51 -4.01
CA GLY A 147 -14.54 13.89 -3.73
C GLY A 147 -14.67 14.78 -2.49
N TYR A 148 -13.89 14.53 -1.45
CA TYR A 148 -13.91 15.33 -0.22
C TYR A 148 -13.14 16.64 -0.34
N ILE A 149 -12.02 16.66 -1.05
CA ILE A 149 -11.17 17.85 -1.20
C ILE A 149 -11.86 18.92 -2.08
N ASN A 150 -12.63 18.48 -3.08
CA ASN A 150 -13.33 19.39 -3.99
C ASN A 150 -14.65 19.95 -3.45
N TYR A 151 -15.09 19.55 -2.26
CA TYR A 151 -16.30 20.04 -1.60
C TYR A 151 -16.04 21.11 -0.52
N GLN A 152 -14.79 21.57 -0.36
CA GLN A 152 -14.43 22.74 0.45
C GLN A 152 -13.97 23.89 -0.43
#